data_7a989205e7b2fe53a171a698c2e88b14
#
_entry.id   7a989205e7b2fe53a171a698c2e88b14
#
_cell.length_a   1.000
_cell.length_b   1.000
_cell.length_c   1.000
_cell.angle_alpha   90.00
_cell.angle_beta   90.00
_cell.angle_gamma   90.00
#
_symmetry.space_group_name_H-M   'P 1'
#
loop_
_entity.id
_entity.type
_entity.pdbx_description
1 polymer ?
#
loop_
_entity_poly.entity_id
_entity_poly.type
_entity_poly.pdbx_seq_one_letter_code
_entity_poly.pdbx_strand_id
1 'polypeptide(L)'
;MGKEKQIEKKFRKKKKYSVDTIDEGKQKDIVSESYLQTVFRRFKRHKLALISLVIVVILGLAALFAPIIAPYDPNEMVGPFSGAPGKGFLLGTDQIGRDVFSRLLYAMRISLLVGIMATLISTVIGVILGLIAGYFGGVADMLIMRFTDMVMSFPYILLVLVAAAIFKPGLWSIILILGFVDWPGIARLVRGNVLNLRETNFIKGNLVAGMPLRHILFSEILPNTVAPILVYATSVLALSMLDEAALSFLGMGVQPPTASLGNMLNGAESLTVLTKQPWLWVPPGVVIVVLVMAINFIGDALRDALDPNSRG
;
A
#
# COMPACT_ATOMS: atom_id res chain seq x y z
N MET A 1 70.68 -13.41 26.46
CA MET A 1 69.89 -13.14 27.70
C MET A 1 69.14 -11.81 27.74
N GLY A 2 69.38 -10.83 26.87
CA GLY A 2 68.69 -9.52 26.90
C GLY A 2 67.40 -9.45 26.11
N LYS A 3 67.23 -10.17 24.97
CA LYS A 3 66.09 -10.07 24.10
C LYS A 3 64.84 -10.85 24.60
N GLU A 4 64.99 -11.95 25.28
CA GLU A 4 63.89 -12.75 25.82
C GLU A 4 63.16 -12.00 26.96
N LYS A 5 63.91 -11.32 27.86
CA LYS A 5 63.28 -10.50 28.93
C LYS A 5 62.47 -9.30 28.39
N GLN A 6 62.84 -8.77 27.21
CA GLN A 6 62.06 -7.69 26.61
C GLN A 6 60.76 -8.21 25.95
N ILE A 7 60.76 -9.41 25.38
CA ILE A 7 59.55 -10.03 24.78
C ILE A 7 58.57 -10.42 25.90
N GLU A 8 59.05 -10.98 27.00
CA GLU A 8 58.22 -11.34 28.16
C GLU A 8 57.60 -10.11 28.84
N LYS A 9 58.32 -9.00 28.94
CA LYS A 9 57.75 -7.71 29.40
C LYS A 9 56.70 -7.15 28.48
N LYS A 10 56.85 -7.32 27.17
CA LYS A 10 55.85 -6.87 26.16
C LYS A 10 54.60 -7.73 26.20
N PHE A 11 54.71 -9.00 26.45
CA PHE A 11 53.56 -9.90 26.62
C PHE A 11 52.85 -9.72 27.96
N ARG A 12 53.58 -9.43 29.05
CA ARG A 12 52.95 -9.06 30.33
C ARG A 12 52.20 -7.71 30.29
N LYS A 13 52.70 -6.74 29.52
CA LYS A 13 52.00 -5.45 29.32
C LYS A 13 50.73 -5.57 28.44
N LYS A 14 50.64 -6.57 27.52
CA LYS A 14 49.44 -6.84 26.73
C LYS A 14 48.38 -7.64 27.51
N LYS A 15 48.73 -8.31 28.61
CA LYS A 15 47.80 -9.09 29.46
C LYS A 15 47.19 -8.27 30.61
N LYS A 16 47.49 -6.99 30.67
CA LYS A 16 46.83 -6.03 31.57
C LYS A 16 45.84 -5.14 30.76
N TYR A 17 45.11 -5.72 29.82
CA TYR A 17 43.76 -5.27 29.65
C TYR A 17 43.01 -5.83 30.86
N SER A 18 42.85 -4.96 31.83
CA SER A 18 41.91 -5.12 32.90
C SER A 18 40.60 -5.63 32.24
N VAL A 19 40.16 -6.78 32.72
CA VAL A 19 38.73 -7.04 32.72
C VAL A 19 38.22 -5.91 33.61
N ASP A 20 37.88 -4.78 32.96
CA ASP A 20 37.16 -3.71 33.63
C ASP A 20 35.96 -4.42 34.22
N THR A 21 35.93 -4.45 35.54
CA THR A 21 34.79 -4.87 36.31
C THR A 21 33.58 -4.29 35.63
N ILE A 22 32.77 -5.17 35.05
CA ILE A 22 31.45 -4.81 34.54
C ILE A 22 30.78 -4.14 35.73
N ASP A 23 30.57 -2.85 35.63
CA ASP A 23 29.91 -2.04 36.63
C ASP A 23 28.47 -2.57 36.73
N GLU A 24 28.25 -3.49 37.67
CA GLU A 24 26.98 -4.12 37.96
C GLU A 24 25.86 -3.13 38.29
N GLY A 25 26.23 -1.85 38.48
CA GLY A 25 25.30 -0.75 38.78
C GLY A 25 24.64 -0.10 37.57
N LYS A 26 24.97 -0.49 36.30
CA LYS A 26 24.38 0.02 35.06
C LYS A 26 23.88 -1.06 34.14
N GLN A 27 23.35 -2.13 34.67
CA GLN A 27 22.42 -2.95 33.95
C GLN A 27 21.12 -2.12 33.82
N LYS A 28 21.12 -1.14 32.88
CA LYS A 28 19.85 -0.63 32.34
C LYS A 28 19.09 -1.88 31.94
N ASP A 29 17.98 -2.12 32.62
CA ASP A 29 17.00 -3.12 32.20
C ASP A 29 16.87 -3.03 30.70
N ILE A 30 17.50 -3.96 29.99
CA ILE A 30 17.25 -4.15 28.56
C ILE A 30 15.86 -4.76 28.54
N VAL A 31 14.86 -3.88 28.71
CA VAL A 31 13.48 -4.23 28.42
C VAL A 31 13.50 -4.64 26.95
N SER A 32 13.38 -5.92 26.71
CA SER A 32 13.29 -6.45 25.36
C SER A 32 12.02 -5.89 24.75
N GLU A 33 12.16 -4.73 24.08
CA GLU A 33 11.02 -4.14 23.39
C GLU A 33 10.51 -5.14 22.35
N SER A 34 9.22 -5.37 22.37
CA SER A 34 8.58 -6.17 21.33
C SER A 34 8.90 -5.58 19.95
N TYR A 35 9.11 -6.44 18.95
CA TYR A 35 9.34 -6.04 17.56
C TYR A 35 8.31 -4.98 17.10
N LEU A 36 7.03 -5.18 17.41
CA LEU A 36 5.96 -4.23 17.08
C LEU A 36 6.12 -2.87 17.77
N GLN A 37 6.60 -2.83 19.02
CA GLN A 37 6.87 -1.58 19.73
C GLN A 37 8.01 -0.80 19.07
N THR A 38 9.06 -1.49 18.63
CA THR A 38 10.17 -0.89 17.90
C THR A 38 9.72 -0.32 16.56
N VAL A 39 8.94 -1.06 15.78
CA VAL A 39 8.37 -0.61 14.50
C VAL A 39 7.50 0.63 14.73
N PHE A 40 6.59 0.60 15.70
CA PHE A 40 5.72 1.73 16.00
C PHE A 40 6.48 2.98 16.45
N ARG A 41 7.52 2.80 17.27
CA ARG A 41 8.39 3.89 17.70
C ARG A 41 9.15 4.52 16.54
N ARG A 42 9.67 3.69 15.61
CA ARG A 42 10.35 4.16 14.39
C ARG A 42 9.38 4.90 13.48
N PHE A 43 8.20 4.35 13.21
CA PHE A 43 7.16 5.00 12.43
C PHE A 43 6.77 6.37 12.98
N LYS A 44 6.62 6.51 14.30
CA LYS A 44 6.32 7.80 14.95
C LYS A 44 7.40 8.88 14.77
N ARG A 45 8.62 8.52 14.43
CA ARG A 45 9.68 9.51 14.15
C ARG A 45 9.55 10.16 12.77
N HIS A 46 8.81 9.55 11.84
CA HIS A 46 8.55 10.09 10.52
C HIS A 46 7.39 11.09 10.55
N LYS A 47 7.70 12.38 10.70
CA LYS A 47 6.68 13.45 10.79
C LYS A 47 5.74 13.48 9.58
N LEU A 48 6.29 13.32 8.36
CA LEU A 48 5.48 13.29 7.14
C LEU A 48 4.49 12.12 7.14
N ALA A 49 4.90 10.95 7.58
CA ALA A 49 4.01 9.79 7.69
C ALA A 49 2.89 9.99 8.70
N LEU A 50 3.18 10.63 9.84
CA LEU A 50 2.13 10.95 10.82
C LEU A 50 1.12 11.95 10.26
N ILE A 51 1.59 13.01 9.59
CA ILE A 51 0.71 13.97 8.91
C ILE A 51 -0.13 13.25 7.85
N SER A 52 0.50 12.41 7.03
CA SER A 52 -0.17 11.62 6.00
C SER A 52 -1.21 10.66 6.58
N LEU A 53 -0.88 9.99 7.69
CA LEU A 53 -1.82 9.12 8.39
C LEU A 53 -3.05 9.89 8.88
N VAL A 54 -2.84 11.07 9.49
CA VAL A 54 -3.93 11.94 9.93
C VAL A 54 -4.81 12.37 8.75
N ILE A 55 -4.19 12.76 7.63
CA ILE A 55 -4.92 13.14 6.41
C ILE A 55 -5.75 11.96 5.89
N VAL A 56 -5.17 10.77 5.74
CA VAL A 56 -5.89 9.58 5.26
C VAL A 56 -7.03 9.21 6.21
N VAL A 57 -6.82 9.30 7.52
CA VAL A 57 -7.86 9.03 8.52
C VAL A 57 -8.98 10.06 8.42
N ILE A 58 -8.68 11.36 8.32
CA ILE A 58 -9.70 12.41 8.20
C ILE A 58 -10.50 12.22 6.92
N LEU A 59 -9.85 12.04 5.77
CA LEU A 59 -10.54 11.83 4.49
C LEU A 59 -11.32 10.52 4.45
N GLY A 60 -10.77 9.45 5.04
CA GLY A 60 -11.44 8.16 5.18
C GLY A 60 -12.69 8.25 6.07
N LEU A 61 -12.60 8.96 7.20
CA LEU A 61 -13.75 9.21 8.07
C LEU A 61 -14.79 10.11 7.36
N ALA A 62 -14.36 11.16 6.66
CA ALA A 62 -15.26 11.99 5.88
C ALA A 62 -15.99 11.16 4.80
N ALA A 63 -15.29 10.26 4.11
CA ALA A 63 -15.89 9.34 3.15
C ALA A 63 -16.84 8.33 3.81
N LEU A 64 -16.47 7.77 4.97
CA LEU A 64 -17.30 6.82 5.70
C LEU A 64 -18.60 7.47 6.20
N PHE A 65 -18.49 8.65 6.77
CA PHE A 65 -19.60 9.44 7.29
C PHE A 65 -20.26 10.35 6.24
N ALA A 66 -19.96 10.16 4.95
CA ALA A 66 -20.57 10.92 3.86
C ALA A 66 -22.11 11.01 3.97
N PRO A 67 -22.88 9.95 4.32
CA PRO A 67 -24.32 10.04 4.47
C PRO A 67 -24.80 10.99 5.57
N ILE A 68 -23.94 11.36 6.52
CA ILE A 68 -24.25 12.23 7.65
C ILE A 68 -23.72 13.65 7.39
N ILE A 69 -22.56 13.75 6.73
CA ILE A 69 -21.85 15.03 6.51
C ILE A 69 -22.36 15.74 5.25
N ALA A 70 -22.76 14.98 4.22
CA ALA A 70 -23.24 15.55 2.95
C ALA A 70 -24.55 16.31 3.18
N PRO A 71 -24.62 17.60 2.78
CA PRO A 71 -25.84 18.38 2.95
C PRO A 71 -26.98 17.94 2.04
N TYR A 72 -26.65 17.29 0.91
CA TYR A 72 -27.62 16.85 -0.10
C TYR A 72 -27.36 15.40 -0.53
N ASP A 73 -28.38 14.75 -1.12
CA ASP A 73 -28.17 13.50 -1.82
C ASP A 73 -27.21 13.70 -3.02
N PRO A 74 -26.18 12.86 -3.22
CA PRO A 74 -25.18 13.05 -4.26
C PRO A 74 -25.74 12.93 -5.69
N ASN A 75 -26.94 12.40 -5.86
CA ASN A 75 -27.57 12.19 -7.16
C ASN A 75 -28.75 13.15 -7.44
N GLU A 76 -29.20 13.87 -6.42
CA GLU A 76 -30.33 14.80 -6.53
C GLU A 76 -29.91 16.13 -7.18
N MET A 77 -30.73 16.65 -8.05
CA MET A 77 -30.57 17.96 -8.69
C MET A 77 -31.16 19.03 -7.76
N VAL A 78 -30.29 19.68 -6.98
CA VAL A 78 -30.72 20.62 -5.91
C VAL A 78 -30.42 22.08 -6.20
N GLY A 79 -29.70 22.35 -7.30
CA GLY A 79 -29.22 23.69 -7.60
C GLY A 79 -29.19 24.04 -9.09
N PRO A 80 -28.68 25.23 -9.43
CA PRO A 80 -28.54 25.65 -10.81
C PRO A 80 -27.53 24.82 -11.56
N PHE A 81 -27.68 24.64 -12.85
CA PHE A 81 -26.72 23.97 -13.72
C PHE A 81 -25.39 24.69 -13.74
N SER A 82 -24.30 23.99 -13.44
CA SER A 82 -22.93 24.53 -13.38
C SER A 82 -22.81 25.76 -12.48
N GLY A 83 -23.53 25.79 -11.36
CA GLY A 83 -23.50 26.91 -10.42
C GLY A 83 -22.14 27.02 -9.72
N ALA A 84 -21.59 28.25 -9.68
CA ALA A 84 -20.35 28.52 -8.98
C ALA A 84 -20.49 28.35 -7.45
N PRO A 85 -19.38 28.10 -6.71
CA PRO A 85 -19.38 28.09 -5.26
C PRO A 85 -20.02 29.37 -4.68
N GLY A 86 -20.89 29.20 -3.68
CA GLY A 86 -21.63 30.33 -3.11
C GLY A 86 -22.62 29.92 -2.04
N LYS A 87 -23.61 30.79 -1.79
CA LYS A 87 -24.64 30.53 -0.77
C LYS A 87 -25.43 29.26 -1.08
N GLY A 88 -25.37 28.29 -0.16
CA GLY A 88 -26.05 27.00 -0.26
C GLY A 88 -25.21 25.86 -0.85
N PHE A 89 -24.16 26.17 -1.63
CA PHE A 89 -23.32 25.17 -2.28
C PHE A 89 -21.84 25.46 -2.04
N LEU A 90 -21.18 24.73 -1.11
CA LEU A 90 -19.79 24.98 -0.71
C LEU A 90 -18.80 24.90 -1.88
N LEU A 91 -18.94 23.91 -2.74
CA LEU A 91 -18.13 23.70 -3.94
C LEU A 91 -18.92 23.90 -5.24
N GLY A 92 -20.08 24.58 -5.17
CA GLY A 92 -20.94 24.78 -6.33
C GLY A 92 -21.72 23.52 -6.74
N THR A 93 -22.31 23.58 -7.94
CA THR A 93 -23.08 22.48 -8.51
C THR A 93 -22.48 22.00 -9.83
N ASP A 94 -22.75 20.74 -10.19
CA ASP A 94 -22.27 20.14 -11.43
C ASP A 94 -23.13 20.55 -12.65
N GLN A 95 -22.81 19.98 -13.81
CA GLN A 95 -23.45 20.31 -15.08
C GLN A 95 -24.97 20.06 -15.09
N ILE A 96 -25.49 19.21 -14.21
CA ILE A 96 -26.90 18.88 -14.09
C ILE A 96 -27.53 19.36 -12.76
N GLY A 97 -26.80 20.19 -11.99
CA GLY A 97 -27.33 20.83 -10.79
C GLY A 97 -27.19 20.00 -9.51
N ARG A 98 -26.32 18.98 -9.44
CA ARG A 98 -26.03 18.21 -8.23
C ARG A 98 -24.95 18.90 -7.41
N ASP A 99 -25.01 18.81 -6.08
CA ASP A 99 -24.02 19.41 -5.19
C ASP A 99 -22.64 18.73 -5.30
N VAL A 100 -21.62 19.51 -5.67
CA VAL A 100 -20.25 18.99 -5.87
C VAL A 100 -19.63 18.51 -4.56
N PHE A 101 -19.90 19.18 -3.43
CA PHE A 101 -19.33 18.78 -2.14
C PHE A 101 -19.89 17.44 -1.68
N SER A 102 -21.20 17.24 -1.73
CA SER A 102 -21.83 15.95 -1.42
C SER A 102 -21.30 14.83 -2.32
N ARG A 103 -21.23 15.09 -3.62
CA ARG A 103 -20.66 14.14 -4.58
C ARG A 103 -19.20 13.78 -4.27
N LEU A 104 -18.38 14.76 -3.88
CA LEU A 104 -16.98 14.56 -3.54
C LEU A 104 -16.82 13.59 -2.35
N LEU A 105 -17.65 13.75 -1.30
CA LEU A 105 -17.64 12.85 -0.14
C LEU A 105 -17.97 11.40 -0.53
N TYR A 106 -19.02 11.21 -1.33
CA TYR A 106 -19.40 9.88 -1.81
C TYR A 106 -18.38 9.32 -2.83
N ALA A 107 -17.81 10.18 -3.67
CA ALA A 107 -16.76 9.79 -4.62
C ALA A 107 -15.50 9.26 -3.91
N MET A 108 -15.05 9.92 -2.84
CA MET A 108 -13.95 9.43 -2.00
C MET A 108 -14.24 8.03 -1.45
N ARG A 109 -15.47 7.78 -0.99
CA ARG A 109 -15.87 6.47 -0.47
C ARG A 109 -15.74 5.38 -1.53
N ILE A 110 -16.18 5.64 -2.76
CA ILE A 110 -16.12 4.69 -3.87
C ILE A 110 -14.68 4.44 -4.32
N SER A 111 -13.89 5.50 -4.54
CA SER A 111 -12.50 5.34 -4.98
C SER A 111 -11.61 4.67 -3.93
N LEU A 112 -11.80 4.96 -2.64
CA LEU A 112 -11.13 4.23 -1.54
C LEU A 112 -11.55 2.76 -1.50
N LEU A 113 -12.85 2.46 -1.66
CA LEU A 113 -13.35 1.09 -1.71
C LEU A 113 -12.71 0.30 -2.85
N VAL A 114 -12.64 0.88 -4.06
CA VAL A 114 -12.00 0.24 -5.22
C VAL A 114 -10.53 -0.03 -4.93
N GLY A 115 -9.78 0.96 -4.49
CA GLY A 115 -8.35 0.81 -4.19
C GLY A 115 -8.09 -0.27 -3.14
N ILE A 116 -8.81 -0.26 -2.02
CA ILE A 116 -8.66 -1.23 -0.93
C ILE A 116 -9.03 -2.64 -1.39
N MET A 117 -10.18 -2.82 -2.06
CA MET A 117 -10.64 -4.14 -2.48
C MET A 117 -9.78 -4.74 -3.59
N ALA A 118 -9.36 -3.94 -4.57
CA ALA A 118 -8.44 -4.38 -5.63
C ALA A 118 -7.09 -4.81 -5.03
N THR A 119 -6.51 -4.00 -4.13
CA THR A 119 -5.28 -4.33 -3.44
C THR A 119 -5.40 -5.60 -2.58
N LEU A 120 -6.52 -5.79 -1.90
CA LEU A 120 -6.76 -6.99 -1.11
C LEU A 120 -6.79 -8.24 -1.99
N ILE A 121 -7.53 -8.20 -3.10
CA ILE A 121 -7.63 -9.32 -4.05
C ILE A 121 -6.26 -9.64 -4.64
N SER A 122 -5.55 -8.64 -5.15
CA SER A 122 -4.22 -8.83 -5.75
C SER A 122 -3.20 -9.35 -4.73
N THR A 123 -3.27 -8.86 -3.48
CA THR A 123 -2.39 -9.31 -2.40
C THR A 123 -2.66 -10.77 -2.05
N VAL A 124 -3.91 -11.17 -1.88
CA VAL A 124 -4.26 -12.56 -1.57
C VAL A 124 -3.81 -13.51 -2.67
N ILE A 125 -4.09 -13.18 -3.92
CA ILE A 125 -3.68 -14.00 -5.07
C ILE A 125 -2.13 -14.07 -5.14
N GLY A 126 -1.47 -12.93 -5.07
CA GLY A 126 -0.01 -12.83 -5.17
C GLY A 126 0.70 -13.57 -4.02
N VAL A 127 0.19 -13.47 -2.80
CA VAL A 127 0.74 -14.20 -1.64
C VAL A 127 0.60 -15.71 -1.82
N ILE A 128 -0.58 -16.20 -2.20
CA ILE A 128 -0.81 -17.63 -2.40
C ILE A 128 0.12 -18.18 -3.49
N LEU A 129 0.13 -17.54 -4.66
CA LEU A 129 0.95 -17.99 -5.78
C LEU A 129 2.45 -17.85 -5.49
N GLY A 130 2.87 -16.77 -4.82
CA GLY A 130 4.25 -16.56 -4.42
C GLY A 130 4.74 -17.56 -3.37
N LEU A 131 3.91 -17.90 -2.38
CA LEU A 131 4.21 -18.97 -1.40
C LEU A 131 4.36 -20.32 -2.08
N ILE A 132 3.45 -20.69 -2.97
CA ILE A 132 3.50 -21.97 -3.70
C ILE A 132 4.77 -22.03 -4.57
N ALA A 133 5.03 -21.01 -5.38
CA ALA A 133 6.19 -20.96 -6.24
C ALA A 133 7.51 -21.01 -5.44
N GLY A 134 7.64 -20.17 -4.41
CA GLY A 134 8.86 -20.07 -3.62
C GLY A 134 9.14 -21.30 -2.77
N TYR A 135 8.12 -21.92 -2.19
CA TYR A 135 8.32 -23.08 -1.30
C TYR A 135 8.54 -24.37 -2.05
N PHE A 136 7.66 -24.72 -2.99
CA PHE A 136 7.76 -25.99 -3.71
C PHE A 136 8.86 -25.98 -4.77
N GLY A 137 9.10 -24.85 -5.43
CA GLY A 137 10.11 -24.76 -6.47
C GLY A 137 9.78 -25.60 -7.71
N GLY A 138 10.81 -25.98 -8.48
CA GLY A 138 10.68 -26.93 -9.60
C GLY A 138 9.60 -26.55 -10.63
N VAL A 139 8.72 -27.50 -10.97
CA VAL A 139 7.67 -27.31 -11.98
C VAL A 139 6.62 -26.28 -11.53
N ALA A 140 6.23 -26.27 -10.26
CA ALA A 140 5.26 -25.29 -9.74
C ALA A 140 5.79 -23.86 -9.87
N ASP A 141 7.04 -23.62 -9.48
CA ASP A 141 7.70 -22.33 -9.63
C ASP A 141 7.79 -21.93 -11.12
N MET A 142 8.25 -22.85 -11.96
CA MET A 142 8.39 -22.60 -13.39
C MET A 142 7.03 -22.19 -14.02
N LEU A 143 5.94 -22.90 -13.75
CA LEU A 143 4.63 -22.62 -14.35
C LEU A 143 4.06 -21.30 -13.83
N ILE A 144 4.10 -21.07 -12.53
CA ILE A 144 3.57 -19.82 -11.93
C ILE A 144 4.37 -18.62 -12.44
N MET A 145 5.72 -18.71 -12.46
CA MET A 145 6.52 -17.59 -12.93
C MET A 145 6.42 -17.35 -14.44
N ARG A 146 6.27 -18.39 -15.26
CA ARG A 146 5.99 -18.21 -16.70
C ARG A 146 4.66 -17.53 -16.94
N PHE A 147 3.63 -17.89 -16.17
CA PHE A 147 2.34 -17.18 -16.26
C PHE A 147 2.47 -15.73 -15.77
N THR A 148 3.19 -15.49 -14.68
CA THR A 148 3.53 -14.14 -14.19
C THR A 148 4.24 -13.33 -15.25
N ASP A 149 5.26 -13.90 -15.90
CA ASP A 149 6.05 -13.24 -16.95
C ASP A 149 5.18 -12.94 -18.19
N MET A 150 4.28 -13.85 -18.54
CA MET A 150 3.32 -13.65 -19.64
C MET A 150 2.41 -12.45 -19.35
N VAL A 151 1.79 -12.38 -18.16
CA VAL A 151 0.94 -11.23 -17.78
C VAL A 151 1.74 -9.93 -17.79
N MET A 152 2.96 -9.92 -17.26
CA MET A 152 3.82 -8.73 -17.21
C MET A 152 4.46 -8.36 -18.56
N SER A 153 4.36 -9.22 -19.60
CA SER A 153 4.86 -8.89 -20.93
C SER A 153 3.97 -7.90 -21.70
N PHE A 154 2.71 -7.80 -21.29
CA PHE A 154 1.79 -6.82 -21.86
C PHE A 154 1.93 -5.46 -21.18
N PRO A 155 1.83 -4.34 -21.93
CA PRO A 155 1.70 -3.03 -21.31
C PRO A 155 0.48 -3.00 -20.39
N TYR A 156 0.72 -2.73 -19.10
CA TYR A 156 -0.29 -2.81 -18.04
C TYR A 156 -1.62 -2.11 -18.41
N ILE A 157 -1.52 -0.83 -18.83
CA ILE A 157 -2.72 -0.06 -19.16
C ILE A 157 -3.54 -0.67 -20.30
N LEU A 158 -2.88 -1.28 -21.30
CA LEU A 158 -3.58 -1.93 -22.39
C LEU A 158 -4.33 -3.17 -21.91
N LEU A 159 -3.71 -3.97 -21.03
CA LEU A 159 -4.34 -5.16 -20.44
C LEU A 159 -5.60 -4.78 -19.65
N VAL A 160 -5.50 -3.72 -18.84
CA VAL A 160 -6.62 -3.22 -18.05
C VAL A 160 -7.73 -2.65 -18.95
N LEU A 161 -7.40 -1.88 -19.99
CA LEU A 161 -8.36 -1.32 -20.95
C LEU A 161 -9.08 -2.43 -21.73
N VAL A 162 -8.35 -3.46 -22.20
CA VAL A 162 -8.94 -4.59 -22.89
C VAL A 162 -9.89 -5.37 -21.97
N ALA A 163 -9.48 -5.61 -20.71
CA ALA A 163 -10.34 -6.23 -19.73
C ALA A 163 -11.61 -5.38 -19.48
N ALA A 164 -11.46 -4.06 -19.30
CA ALA A 164 -12.58 -3.14 -19.09
C ALA A 164 -13.53 -3.07 -20.29
N ALA A 165 -13.02 -3.26 -21.50
CA ALA A 165 -13.86 -3.31 -22.71
C ALA A 165 -14.67 -4.62 -22.85
N ILE A 166 -14.15 -5.75 -22.33
CA ILE A 166 -14.83 -7.05 -22.36
C ILE A 166 -15.91 -7.14 -21.28
N PHE A 167 -15.62 -6.64 -20.07
CA PHE A 167 -16.56 -6.64 -18.97
C PHE A 167 -17.43 -5.38 -19.01
N LYS A 168 -18.70 -5.49 -18.57
CA LYS A 168 -19.56 -4.30 -18.46
C LYS A 168 -18.96 -3.31 -17.47
N PRO A 169 -18.86 -2.00 -17.84
CA PRO A 169 -18.36 -0.97 -16.91
C PRO A 169 -19.18 -0.94 -15.62
N GLY A 170 -18.50 -0.80 -14.50
CA GLY A 170 -19.14 -0.75 -13.18
C GLY A 170 -18.17 -0.96 -12.01
N LEU A 171 -18.67 -0.68 -10.82
CA LEU A 171 -17.86 -0.73 -9.58
C LEU A 171 -17.17 -2.09 -9.36
N TRP A 172 -17.95 -3.19 -9.47
CA TRP A 172 -17.41 -4.53 -9.22
C TRP A 172 -16.47 -5.00 -10.32
N SER A 173 -16.78 -4.63 -11.57
CA SER A 173 -15.91 -4.97 -12.70
C SER A 173 -14.52 -4.36 -12.53
N ILE A 174 -14.43 -3.07 -12.17
CA ILE A 174 -13.14 -2.40 -11.99
C ILE A 174 -12.36 -2.98 -10.81
N ILE A 175 -13.02 -3.29 -9.69
CA ILE A 175 -12.39 -3.95 -8.53
C ILE A 175 -11.77 -5.29 -8.94
N LEU A 176 -12.52 -6.11 -9.67
CA LEU A 176 -12.06 -7.42 -10.11
C LEU A 176 -10.94 -7.29 -11.15
N ILE A 177 -11.08 -6.42 -12.15
CA ILE A 177 -10.05 -6.21 -13.17
C ILE A 177 -8.72 -5.82 -12.51
N LEU A 178 -8.70 -4.76 -11.71
CA LEU A 178 -7.49 -4.32 -11.04
C LEU A 178 -6.93 -5.41 -10.09
N GLY A 179 -7.81 -6.04 -9.30
CA GLY A 179 -7.40 -7.10 -8.38
C GLY A 179 -6.78 -8.33 -9.08
N PHE A 180 -7.30 -8.70 -10.27
CA PHE A 180 -6.78 -9.83 -11.04
C PHE A 180 -5.63 -9.47 -11.99
N VAL A 181 -5.29 -8.20 -12.14
CA VAL A 181 -4.15 -7.76 -12.97
C VAL A 181 -2.92 -7.44 -12.14
N ASP A 182 -3.07 -6.93 -10.89
CA ASP A 182 -1.97 -6.42 -10.06
C ASP A 182 -1.22 -7.49 -9.23
N TRP A 183 -1.67 -8.75 -9.20
CA TRP A 183 -1.06 -9.81 -8.39
C TRP A 183 0.38 -10.21 -8.78
N PRO A 184 0.86 -10.07 -10.05
CA PRO A 184 2.16 -10.60 -10.48
C PRO A 184 3.35 -10.02 -9.72
N GLY A 185 3.32 -8.72 -9.43
CA GLY A 185 4.37 -8.05 -8.66
C GLY A 185 4.47 -8.59 -7.23
N ILE A 186 3.33 -8.80 -6.59
CA ILE A 186 3.23 -9.35 -5.23
C ILE A 186 3.72 -10.81 -5.22
N ALA A 187 3.30 -11.62 -6.20
CA ALA A 187 3.74 -13.01 -6.30
C ALA A 187 5.26 -13.13 -6.43
N ARG A 188 5.88 -12.29 -7.26
CA ARG A 188 7.34 -12.26 -7.44
C ARG A 188 8.06 -11.81 -6.17
N LEU A 189 7.53 -10.80 -5.47
CA LEU A 189 8.06 -10.34 -4.19
C LEU A 189 8.03 -11.45 -3.14
N VAL A 190 6.86 -12.07 -2.96
CA VAL A 190 6.66 -13.14 -1.97
C VAL A 190 7.54 -14.35 -2.28
N ARG A 191 7.56 -14.79 -3.55
CA ARG A 191 8.46 -15.86 -3.99
C ARG A 191 9.92 -15.59 -3.62
N GLY A 192 10.42 -14.38 -3.89
CA GLY A 192 11.79 -14.01 -3.56
C GLY A 192 12.09 -14.10 -2.07
N ASN A 193 11.17 -13.61 -1.22
CA ASN A 193 11.31 -13.72 0.24
C ASN A 193 11.25 -15.17 0.71
N VAL A 194 10.34 -15.99 0.17
CA VAL A 194 10.20 -17.41 0.52
C VAL A 194 11.45 -18.20 0.16
N LEU A 195 12.04 -17.97 -1.01
CA LEU A 195 13.30 -18.62 -1.41
C LEU A 195 14.44 -18.32 -0.43
N ASN A 196 14.56 -17.06 0.01
CA ASN A 196 15.56 -16.66 0.99
C ASN A 196 15.30 -17.31 2.35
N LEU A 197 14.07 -17.30 2.84
CA LEU A 197 13.70 -17.87 4.12
C LEU A 197 13.86 -19.39 4.15
N ARG A 198 13.53 -20.10 3.08
CA ARG A 198 13.66 -21.56 2.98
C ARG A 198 15.10 -22.04 3.20
N GLU A 199 16.08 -21.24 2.84
CA GLU A 199 17.50 -21.57 3.00
C GLU A 199 18.03 -21.28 4.42
N THR A 200 17.25 -20.66 5.29
CA THR A 200 17.66 -20.36 6.66
C THR A 200 17.70 -21.60 7.55
N ASN A 201 18.61 -21.58 8.55
CA ASN A 201 18.82 -22.71 9.43
C ASN A 201 17.59 -23.06 10.29
N PHE A 202 16.76 -22.08 10.66
CA PHE A 202 15.58 -22.34 11.48
C PHE A 202 14.49 -23.07 10.68
N ILE A 203 14.29 -22.72 9.39
CA ILE A 203 13.35 -23.47 8.52
C ILE A 203 13.87 -24.87 8.23
N LYS A 204 15.17 -25.02 7.94
CA LYS A 204 15.79 -26.35 7.77
C LYS A 204 15.68 -27.20 9.04
N GLY A 205 15.86 -26.60 10.21
CA GLY A 205 15.65 -27.26 11.50
C GLY A 205 14.22 -27.76 11.70
N ASN A 206 13.21 -26.95 11.36
CA ASN A 206 11.82 -27.35 11.44
C ASN A 206 11.47 -28.51 10.47
N LEU A 207 12.09 -28.54 9.28
CA LEU A 207 11.95 -29.64 8.34
C LEU A 207 12.55 -30.95 8.91
N VAL A 208 13.75 -30.89 9.48
CA VAL A 208 14.41 -32.07 10.12
C VAL A 208 13.61 -32.54 11.33
N ALA A 209 12.99 -31.63 12.09
CA ALA A 209 12.12 -31.96 13.21
C ALA A 209 10.75 -32.55 12.78
N GLY A 210 10.50 -32.70 11.47
CA GLY A 210 9.25 -33.29 10.95
C GLY A 210 8.01 -32.38 11.11
N MET A 211 8.19 -31.07 11.24
CA MET A 211 7.07 -30.11 11.33
C MET A 211 6.19 -30.18 10.09
N PRO A 212 4.84 -30.13 10.24
CA PRO A 212 3.94 -30.21 9.10
C PRO A 212 4.07 -28.97 8.21
N LEU A 213 3.92 -29.16 6.89
CA LEU A 213 4.04 -28.10 5.87
C LEU A 213 3.23 -26.85 6.21
N ARG A 214 1.97 -27.03 6.65
CA ARG A 214 1.10 -25.93 7.03
C ARG A 214 1.71 -25.05 8.15
N HIS A 215 2.39 -25.67 9.12
CA HIS A 215 3.07 -24.95 10.20
C HIS A 215 4.22 -24.12 9.64
N ILE A 216 5.06 -24.72 8.79
CA ILE A 216 6.20 -24.03 8.17
C ILE A 216 5.72 -22.84 7.34
N LEU A 217 4.68 -23.01 6.51
CA LEU A 217 4.18 -21.94 5.63
C LEU A 217 3.49 -20.81 6.40
N PHE A 218 2.56 -21.13 7.32
CA PHE A 218 1.70 -20.12 7.94
C PHE A 218 2.24 -19.58 9.27
N SER A 219 3.05 -20.36 10.00
CA SER A 219 3.59 -19.94 11.30
C SER A 219 5.03 -19.43 11.22
N GLU A 220 5.79 -19.84 10.19
CA GLU A 220 7.19 -19.46 10.08
C GLU A 220 7.46 -18.54 8.86
N ILE A 221 7.07 -18.96 7.66
CA ILE A 221 7.39 -18.22 6.43
C ILE A 221 6.49 -16.99 6.28
N LEU A 222 5.16 -17.15 6.32
CA LEU A 222 4.22 -16.07 6.07
C LEU A 222 4.40 -14.90 7.04
N PRO A 223 4.49 -15.08 8.37
CA PRO A 223 4.71 -13.96 9.28
C PRO A 223 5.99 -13.18 9.01
N ASN A 224 7.06 -13.87 8.59
CA ASN A 224 8.33 -13.26 8.24
C ASN A 224 8.30 -12.52 6.88
N THR A 225 7.29 -12.77 6.04
CA THR A 225 7.07 -12.07 4.76
C THR A 225 6.03 -10.95 4.83
N VAL A 226 5.28 -10.83 5.93
CA VAL A 226 4.21 -9.81 6.08
C VAL A 226 4.75 -8.39 5.91
N ALA A 227 5.91 -8.09 6.49
CA ALA A 227 6.49 -6.75 6.42
C ALA A 227 6.71 -6.26 4.97
N PRO A 228 7.45 -6.95 4.11
CA PRO A 228 7.58 -6.56 2.70
C PRO A 228 6.26 -6.60 1.91
N ILE A 229 5.33 -7.51 2.25
CA ILE A 229 4.00 -7.54 1.63
C ILE A 229 3.21 -6.27 1.95
N LEU A 230 3.16 -5.84 3.22
CA LEU A 230 2.44 -4.63 3.61
C LEU A 230 3.00 -3.38 2.93
N VAL A 231 4.33 -3.26 2.88
CA VAL A 231 4.98 -2.14 2.17
C VAL A 231 4.61 -2.13 0.69
N TYR A 232 4.65 -3.28 0.02
CA TYR A 232 4.29 -3.36 -1.40
C TYR A 232 2.80 -3.09 -1.62
N ALA A 233 1.93 -3.59 -0.74
CA ALA A 233 0.48 -3.37 -0.80
C ALA A 233 0.10 -1.88 -0.69
N THR A 234 0.83 -1.05 0.08
CA THR A 234 0.57 0.40 0.10
C THR A 234 0.83 1.05 -1.25
N SER A 235 1.87 0.62 -1.97
CA SER A 235 2.15 1.10 -3.33
C SER A 235 1.07 0.64 -4.32
N VAL A 236 0.64 -0.62 -4.23
CA VAL A 236 -0.47 -1.15 -5.05
C VAL A 236 -1.76 -0.38 -4.78
N LEU A 237 -2.07 -0.07 -3.51
CA LEU A 237 -3.25 0.72 -3.14
C LEU A 237 -3.25 2.10 -3.81
N ALA A 238 -2.11 2.80 -3.76
CA ALA A 238 -1.97 4.11 -4.38
C ALA A 238 -2.14 4.04 -5.91
N LEU A 239 -1.54 3.02 -6.56
CA LEU A 239 -1.65 2.78 -7.99
C LEU A 239 -3.07 2.38 -8.39
N SER A 240 -3.71 1.45 -7.69
CA SER A 240 -5.10 1.04 -7.99
C SER A 240 -6.10 2.20 -7.89
N MET A 241 -5.86 3.18 -6.99
CA MET A 241 -6.68 4.40 -6.94
C MET A 241 -6.47 5.30 -8.16
N LEU A 242 -5.22 5.43 -8.65
CA LEU A 242 -4.92 6.19 -9.87
C LEU A 242 -5.51 5.50 -11.11
N ASP A 243 -5.41 4.17 -11.18
CA ASP A 243 -5.95 3.38 -12.29
C ASP A 243 -7.48 3.42 -12.32
N GLU A 244 -8.15 3.33 -11.15
CA GLU A 244 -9.59 3.58 -11.05
C GLU A 244 -9.94 4.97 -11.58
N ALA A 245 -9.21 5.99 -11.12
CA ALA A 245 -9.48 7.36 -11.55
C ALA A 245 -9.27 7.54 -13.07
N ALA A 246 -8.22 6.96 -13.64
CA ALA A 246 -7.96 7.00 -15.07
C ALA A 246 -9.03 6.28 -15.89
N LEU A 247 -9.42 5.06 -15.48
CA LEU A 247 -10.47 4.30 -16.17
C LEU A 247 -11.84 4.97 -16.04
N SER A 248 -12.18 5.49 -14.89
CA SER A 248 -13.43 6.22 -14.66
C SER A 248 -13.47 7.55 -15.43
N PHE A 249 -12.33 8.24 -15.54
CA PHE A 249 -12.17 9.42 -16.39
C PHE A 249 -12.42 9.08 -17.88
N LEU A 250 -11.90 7.95 -18.36
CA LEU A 250 -12.13 7.46 -19.74
C LEU A 250 -13.53 6.82 -19.95
N GLY A 251 -14.40 6.84 -18.93
CA GLY A 251 -15.74 6.27 -19.02
C GLY A 251 -15.80 4.74 -18.96
N MET A 252 -14.69 4.06 -18.67
CA MET A 252 -14.62 2.59 -18.55
C MET A 252 -14.67 2.08 -17.11
N GLY A 253 -14.72 2.99 -16.13
CA GLY A 253 -14.74 2.67 -14.70
C GLY A 253 -16.13 2.69 -14.08
N VAL A 254 -16.24 3.37 -12.95
CA VAL A 254 -17.49 3.53 -12.20
C VAL A 254 -18.48 4.39 -13.01
N GLN A 255 -19.68 3.86 -13.22
CA GLN A 255 -20.69 4.50 -14.06
C GLN A 255 -21.61 5.43 -13.25
N PRO A 256 -22.08 6.55 -13.86
CA PRO A 256 -23.17 7.32 -13.31
C PRO A 256 -24.42 6.45 -13.04
N PRO A 257 -25.24 6.77 -12.01
CA PRO A 257 -25.19 7.96 -11.19
C PRO A 257 -24.13 7.95 -10.09
N THR A 258 -23.50 6.79 -9.79
CA THR A 258 -22.51 6.65 -8.72
C THR A 258 -21.33 7.58 -8.95
N ALA A 259 -21.00 8.41 -7.94
CA ALA A 259 -19.86 9.29 -8.00
C ALA A 259 -18.57 8.52 -7.65
N SER A 260 -17.49 8.71 -8.44
CA SER A 260 -16.10 8.38 -8.08
C SER A 260 -15.21 9.59 -8.35
N LEU A 261 -14.03 9.65 -7.74
CA LEU A 261 -13.12 10.77 -7.98
C LEU A 261 -12.73 10.88 -9.46
N GLY A 262 -12.57 9.75 -10.15
CA GLY A 262 -12.24 9.70 -11.57
C GLY A 262 -13.38 10.19 -12.46
N ASN A 263 -14.63 9.73 -12.25
CA ASN A 263 -15.72 10.17 -13.10
C ASN A 263 -16.15 11.64 -12.84
N MET A 264 -15.84 12.19 -11.66
CA MET A 264 -16.00 13.63 -11.43
C MET A 264 -15.00 14.46 -12.25
N LEU A 265 -13.84 13.91 -12.60
CA LEU A 265 -12.86 14.55 -13.47
C LEU A 265 -13.26 14.51 -14.95
N ASN A 266 -14.11 13.57 -15.37
CA ASN A 266 -14.49 13.39 -16.78
C ASN A 266 -15.00 14.68 -17.42
N GLY A 267 -15.74 15.51 -16.67
CA GLY A 267 -16.19 16.82 -17.15
C GLY A 267 -15.05 17.75 -17.61
N ALA A 268 -13.82 17.56 -17.12
CA ALA A 268 -12.65 18.37 -17.50
C ALA A 268 -12.14 18.12 -18.94
N GLU A 269 -12.68 17.14 -19.66
CA GLU A 269 -12.45 16.96 -21.09
C GLU A 269 -12.96 18.17 -21.89
N SER A 270 -13.99 18.85 -21.39
CA SER A 270 -14.51 20.08 -22.00
C SER A 270 -13.62 21.27 -21.67
N LEU A 271 -13.15 21.99 -22.69
CA LEU A 271 -12.36 23.21 -22.52
C LEU A 271 -13.12 24.28 -21.70
N THR A 272 -14.43 24.32 -21.83
CA THR A 272 -15.29 25.25 -21.06
C THR A 272 -15.27 24.91 -19.56
N VAL A 273 -15.36 23.61 -19.21
CA VAL A 273 -15.29 23.16 -17.82
C VAL A 273 -13.89 23.43 -17.27
N LEU A 274 -12.86 23.08 -18.03
CA LEU A 274 -11.48 23.24 -17.61
C LEU A 274 -11.14 24.71 -17.27
N THR A 275 -11.61 25.67 -18.09
CA THR A 275 -11.25 27.10 -17.96
C THR A 275 -12.22 27.91 -17.12
N LYS A 276 -13.53 27.63 -17.18
CA LYS A 276 -14.56 28.44 -16.55
C LYS A 276 -15.22 27.82 -15.33
N GLN A 277 -15.04 26.51 -15.10
CA GLN A 277 -15.70 25.77 -14.02
C GLN A 277 -14.70 24.95 -13.18
N PRO A 278 -13.65 25.56 -12.61
CA PRO A 278 -12.59 24.85 -11.90
C PRO A 278 -13.10 24.08 -10.67
N TRP A 279 -14.22 24.51 -10.09
CA TRP A 279 -14.83 23.82 -8.94
C TRP A 279 -15.31 22.40 -9.25
N LEU A 280 -15.46 22.00 -10.51
CA LEU A 280 -15.88 20.64 -10.88
C LEU A 280 -14.73 19.65 -10.86
N TRP A 281 -13.52 20.05 -11.22
CA TRP A 281 -12.38 19.15 -11.39
C TRP A 281 -11.25 19.37 -10.39
N VAL A 282 -11.03 20.59 -9.90
CA VAL A 282 -9.95 20.88 -8.94
C VAL A 282 -10.15 20.13 -7.62
N PRO A 283 -11.33 20.13 -6.97
CA PRO A 283 -11.51 19.42 -5.72
C PRO A 283 -11.27 17.90 -5.82
N PRO A 284 -11.85 17.15 -6.76
CA PRO A 284 -11.57 15.73 -6.89
C PRO A 284 -10.11 15.45 -7.27
N GLY A 285 -9.50 16.28 -8.13
CA GLY A 285 -8.09 16.17 -8.48
C GLY A 285 -7.16 16.37 -7.29
N VAL A 286 -7.40 17.40 -6.48
CA VAL A 286 -6.63 17.63 -5.24
C VAL A 286 -6.77 16.46 -4.26
N VAL A 287 -7.98 15.95 -4.08
CA VAL A 287 -8.23 14.81 -3.19
C VAL A 287 -7.47 13.56 -3.65
N ILE A 288 -7.46 13.25 -4.95
CA ILE A 288 -6.69 12.11 -5.50
C ILE A 288 -5.20 12.30 -5.19
N VAL A 289 -4.64 13.47 -5.54
CA VAL A 289 -3.21 13.75 -5.31
C VAL A 289 -2.86 13.62 -3.83
N VAL A 290 -3.65 14.23 -2.95
CA VAL A 290 -3.41 14.19 -1.50
C VAL A 290 -3.49 12.76 -0.95
N LEU A 291 -4.50 11.98 -1.35
CA LEU A 291 -4.66 10.58 -0.90
C LEU A 291 -3.50 9.71 -1.39
N VAL A 292 -3.17 9.78 -2.68
CA VAL A 292 -2.08 8.98 -3.27
C VAL A 292 -0.74 9.32 -2.63
N MET A 293 -0.42 10.61 -2.48
CA MET A 293 0.82 11.04 -1.82
C MET A 293 0.86 10.60 -0.35
N ALA A 294 -0.25 10.76 0.37
CA ALA A 294 -0.32 10.37 1.77
C ALA A 294 -0.15 8.85 1.96
N ILE A 295 -0.76 8.03 1.10
CA ILE A 295 -0.60 6.57 1.14
C ILE A 295 0.86 6.19 0.82
N ASN A 296 1.50 6.82 -0.16
CA ASN A 296 2.91 6.56 -0.48
C ASN A 296 3.84 6.93 0.69
N PHE A 297 3.67 8.10 1.33
CA PHE A 297 4.46 8.48 2.51
C PHE A 297 4.27 7.52 3.69
N ILE A 298 3.06 6.99 3.88
CA ILE A 298 2.80 5.95 4.88
C ILE A 298 3.56 4.66 4.50
N GLY A 299 3.53 4.26 3.24
CA GLY A 299 4.25 3.10 2.72
C GLY A 299 5.77 3.20 2.91
N ASP A 300 6.36 4.34 2.56
CA ASP A 300 7.78 4.60 2.73
C ASP A 300 8.21 4.55 4.20
N ALA A 301 7.44 5.21 5.07
CA ALA A 301 7.73 5.16 6.50
C ALA A 301 7.54 3.77 7.12
N LEU A 302 6.58 2.99 6.61
CA LEU A 302 6.40 1.60 7.00
C LEU A 302 7.59 0.75 6.57
N ARG A 303 8.11 0.97 5.35
CA ARG A 303 9.34 0.33 4.85
C ARG A 303 10.52 0.63 5.75
N ASP A 304 10.77 1.91 6.08
CA ASP A 304 11.87 2.33 6.95
C ASP A 304 11.74 1.78 8.36
N ALA A 305 10.51 1.72 8.90
CA ALA A 305 10.24 1.20 10.23
C ALA A 305 10.43 -0.32 10.35
N LEU A 306 10.14 -1.06 9.26
CA LEU A 306 10.24 -2.52 9.19
C LEU A 306 11.62 -3.01 8.77
N ASP A 307 12.50 -2.15 8.23
CA ASP A 307 13.88 -2.51 7.85
C ASP A 307 14.74 -2.71 9.11
N PRO A 308 15.26 -3.95 9.35
CA PRO A 308 16.10 -4.22 10.50
C PRO A 308 17.46 -3.50 10.44
N ASN A 309 17.92 -3.13 9.23
CA ASN A 309 19.21 -2.51 9.01
C ASN A 309 19.16 -0.97 9.04
N SER A 310 17.99 -0.36 9.11
CA SER A 310 17.86 1.08 9.26
C SER A 310 18.39 1.49 10.64
N ARG A 311 19.64 1.98 10.69
CA ARG A 311 20.23 2.60 11.88
C ARG A 311 19.49 3.92 12.11
N GLY A 312 18.61 3.96 13.10
CA GLY A 312 17.98 5.18 13.61
C GLY A 312 18.93 6.03 14.41
#